data_7c76844d2d381818698356b92c2edb6c
#
_entry.id   7c76844d2d381818698356b92c2edb6c
#
_cell.length_a   1.000
_cell.length_b   1.000
_cell.length_c   1.000
_cell.angle_alpha   90.00
_cell.angle_beta   90.00
_cell.angle_gamma   90.00
#
_symmetry.space_group_name_H-M   'P 1'
#
loop_
_entity.id
_entity.type
_entity.pdbx_description
1 polymer ?
#
loop_
_entity_poly.entity_id
_entity_poly.type
_entity_poly.pdbx_seq_one_letter_code
_entity_poly.pdbx_strand_id
1 'polypeptide(L)'
;PIYAAKLSEAYSNIPAGRGESGQAKLKGKPALITQPLVHIGGLFWIVHSLLEARPISLLDKFNVEQWARAVERYQIRVCSLVPTMINMVLDSELAAGKLESLLCIRSGTAPLAAETQQAFERRFGVPILPTYGATEFAGAVCGWTLPLKKEFGASKVGSVGRAYEGVDLRVVDRETGAELAQEETGILHVRSRQMLEGDGWIATTDLARIDAEGFVWLSGRADTAINRGGFKIIPTEVAAMRERHEEVKEACVVGMDDSRLGQVPVAAVQLTGGPKTLSEESLRAWAKENMTSYFVPVRIAVVEDLPRTPSMKVSQEEVRRLFRA
;
A
#
# COMPACT_ATOMS: atom_id res chain seq x y z
N PRO A 1 21.29 13.96 2.71
CA PRO A 1 22.09 13.20 1.72
C PRO A 1 22.59 11.85 2.27
N ILE A 2 23.11 11.80 3.51
CA ILE A 2 23.62 10.57 4.13
C ILE A 2 22.50 9.55 4.36
N TYR A 3 21.30 10.01 4.71
CA TYR A 3 20.15 9.16 4.98
C TYR A 3 19.61 8.51 3.70
N ALA A 4 19.52 9.27 2.60
CA ALA A 4 19.09 8.73 1.30
C ALA A 4 20.09 7.68 0.76
N ALA A 5 21.38 7.87 1.02
CA ALA A 5 22.41 6.89 0.66
C ALA A 5 22.27 5.60 1.49
N LYS A 6 22.05 5.72 2.80
CA LYS A 6 21.81 4.56 3.68
C LYS A 6 20.49 3.83 3.37
N LEU A 7 19.44 4.56 3.01
CA LEU A 7 18.21 3.97 2.49
C LEU A 7 18.47 3.19 1.20
N SER A 8 19.27 3.74 0.27
CA SER A 8 19.66 3.05 -0.95
C SER A 8 20.39 1.74 -0.67
N GLU A 9 21.32 1.73 0.28
CA GLU A 9 22.05 0.53 0.70
C GLU A 9 21.12 -0.49 1.39
N ALA A 10 20.26 -0.02 2.29
CA ALA A 10 19.30 -0.88 3.00
C ALA A 10 18.28 -1.53 2.05
N TYR A 11 17.89 -0.83 0.97
CA TYR A 11 16.87 -1.32 0.05
C TYR A 11 17.39 -2.11 -1.13
N SER A 12 18.60 -1.85 -1.58
CA SER A 12 19.07 -2.38 -2.85
C SER A 12 20.37 -3.17 -2.80
N ASN A 13 21.07 -3.22 -1.66
CA ASN A 13 22.45 -3.71 -1.57
C ASN A 13 23.36 -3.09 -2.67
N ILE A 14 23.04 -1.90 -3.15
CA ILE A 14 23.81 -1.20 -4.18
C ILE A 14 24.59 -0.09 -3.47
N PRO A 15 25.93 -0.16 -3.40
CA PRO A 15 26.73 0.88 -2.79
C PRO A 15 26.44 2.24 -3.39
N ALA A 16 26.31 3.26 -2.53
CA ALA A 16 26.12 4.63 -2.98
C ALA A 16 27.29 5.05 -3.89
N GLY A 17 26.97 5.59 -5.07
CA GLY A 17 27.93 5.87 -6.14
C GLY A 17 28.80 7.10 -5.89
N ARG A 18 29.65 7.09 -4.87
CA ARG A 18 30.78 8.05 -4.77
C ARG A 18 32.06 7.34 -5.19
N GLY A 19 32.67 7.84 -6.24
CA GLY A 19 34.02 7.44 -6.60
C GLY A 19 35.05 7.91 -5.56
N GLU A 20 36.23 7.32 -5.52
CA GLU A 20 37.35 7.67 -4.64
C GLU A 20 37.76 9.16 -4.70
N SER A 21 37.39 9.88 -5.76
CA SER A 21 37.67 11.28 -5.98
C SER A 21 36.59 12.25 -5.43
N GLY A 22 35.53 11.75 -4.80
CA GLY A 22 34.40 12.58 -4.35
C GLY A 22 33.46 13.06 -5.47
N GLN A 23 33.79 12.80 -6.73
CA GLN A 23 32.93 13.12 -7.88
C GLN A 23 31.78 12.12 -8.00
N ALA A 24 30.58 12.63 -8.36
CA ALA A 24 29.43 11.79 -8.63
C ALA A 24 29.70 10.89 -9.85
N LYS A 25 29.73 9.58 -9.64
CA LYS A 25 29.83 8.60 -10.73
C LYS A 25 28.42 8.28 -11.20
N LEU A 26 28.12 8.54 -12.48
CA LEU A 26 26.83 8.16 -13.07
C LEU A 26 26.62 6.64 -12.95
N LYS A 27 25.51 6.21 -12.34
CA LYS A 27 25.08 4.82 -12.35
C LYS A 27 24.57 4.48 -13.76
N GLY A 28 25.02 3.36 -14.32
CA GLY A 28 24.70 3.00 -15.70
C GLY A 28 23.23 2.64 -15.95
N LYS A 29 22.49 2.20 -14.91
CA LYS A 29 21.09 1.78 -15.04
C LYS A 29 20.15 2.85 -14.50
N PRO A 30 19.13 3.28 -15.28
CA PRO A 30 18.19 4.30 -14.83
C PRO A 30 17.30 3.81 -13.69
N ALA A 31 16.79 4.77 -12.91
CA ALA A 31 15.63 4.57 -12.06
C ALA A 31 14.36 4.66 -12.91
N LEU A 32 13.47 3.69 -12.80
CA LEU A 32 12.17 3.70 -13.48
C LEU A 32 11.13 4.27 -12.53
N ILE A 33 10.58 5.44 -12.87
CA ILE A 33 9.58 6.15 -12.07
C ILE A 33 8.21 5.98 -12.71
N THR A 34 7.30 5.39 -11.95
CA THR A 34 5.95 5.03 -12.37
C THR A 34 4.87 5.86 -11.65
N GLN A 35 5.25 6.55 -10.58
CA GLN A 35 4.33 7.31 -9.75
C GLN A 35 4.31 8.79 -10.14
N PRO A 36 3.14 9.48 -10.03
CA PRO A 36 3.04 10.91 -10.31
C PRO A 36 3.99 11.74 -9.45
N LEU A 37 4.65 12.74 -10.07
CA LEU A 37 5.64 13.59 -9.38
C LEU A 37 5.02 14.56 -8.38
N VAL A 38 3.72 14.81 -8.45
CA VAL A 38 2.96 15.59 -7.46
C VAL A 38 2.75 14.84 -6.15
N HIS A 39 3.05 13.54 -6.12
CA HIS A 39 2.93 12.69 -4.94
C HIS A 39 4.32 12.45 -4.34
N ILE A 40 4.39 12.37 -3.00
CA ILE A 40 5.66 12.14 -2.28
C ILE A 40 6.42 10.91 -2.80
N GLY A 41 5.71 9.84 -3.18
CA GLY A 41 6.33 8.64 -3.75
C GLY A 41 7.09 8.90 -5.04
N GLY A 42 6.53 9.69 -5.97
CA GLY A 42 7.21 10.08 -7.21
C GLY A 42 8.35 11.07 -6.96
N LEU A 43 8.07 12.13 -6.19
CA LEU A 43 9.06 13.15 -5.83
C LEU A 43 10.27 12.55 -5.11
N PHE A 44 10.04 11.65 -4.14
CA PHE A 44 11.09 10.96 -3.41
C PHE A 44 12.06 10.25 -4.37
N TRP A 45 11.53 9.51 -5.35
CA TRP A 45 12.37 8.76 -6.29
C TRP A 45 13.15 9.65 -7.25
N ILE A 46 12.60 10.81 -7.66
CA ILE A 46 13.36 11.82 -8.44
C ILE A 46 14.54 12.32 -7.63
N VAL A 47 14.28 12.87 -6.43
CA VAL A 47 15.32 13.44 -5.55
C VAL A 47 16.38 12.39 -5.22
N HIS A 48 15.94 11.17 -4.86
CA HIS A 48 16.84 10.05 -4.56
C HIS A 48 17.73 9.71 -5.77
N SER A 49 17.16 9.65 -6.99
CA SER A 49 17.91 9.35 -8.20
C SER A 49 18.94 10.42 -8.53
N LEU A 50 18.59 11.69 -8.34
CA LEU A 50 19.54 12.81 -8.52
C LEU A 50 20.70 12.75 -7.52
N LEU A 51 20.41 12.44 -6.24
CA LEU A 51 21.44 12.25 -5.21
C LEU A 51 22.38 11.08 -5.50
N GLU A 52 21.87 10.04 -6.15
CA GLU A 52 22.65 8.87 -6.57
C GLU A 52 23.38 9.07 -7.90
N ALA A 53 23.22 10.21 -8.57
CA ALA A 53 23.69 10.43 -9.94
C ALA A 53 23.19 9.34 -10.92
N ARG A 54 21.93 8.95 -10.78
CA ARG A 54 21.28 7.91 -11.58
C ARG A 54 20.44 8.53 -12.69
N PRO A 55 20.56 8.09 -13.94
CA PRO A 55 19.61 8.45 -15.00
C PRO A 55 18.18 8.08 -14.61
N ILE A 56 17.22 8.85 -15.11
CA ILE A 56 15.80 8.65 -14.81
C ILE A 56 15.06 8.28 -16.10
N SER A 57 14.27 7.21 -16.03
CA SER A 57 13.24 6.87 -17.01
C SER A 57 11.88 7.13 -16.37
N LEU A 58 11.13 8.06 -16.94
CA LEU A 58 9.83 8.48 -16.43
C LEU A 58 8.72 7.94 -17.34
N LEU A 59 7.71 7.31 -16.75
CA LEU A 59 6.46 6.98 -17.42
C LEU A 59 5.44 8.08 -17.10
N ASP A 60 4.93 8.75 -18.11
CA ASP A 60 3.90 9.79 -17.95
C ASP A 60 2.61 9.21 -17.35
N LYS A 61 2.20 8.06 -17.86
CA LYS A 61 1.07 7.28 -17.34
C LYS A 61 1.48 5.81 -17.29
N PHE A 62 1.10 5.12 -16.20
CA PHE A 62 1.38 3.70 -16.09
C PHE A 62 0.61 2.92 -17.17
N ASN A 63 1.37 2.14 -17.92
CA ASN A 63 0.89 1.16 -18.89
C ASN A 63 1.76 -0.08 -18.78
N VAL A 64 1.15 -1.25 -18.66
CA VAL A 64 1.85 -2.52 -18.37
C VAL A 64 2.91 -2.85 -19.42
N GLU A 65 2.58 -2.70 -20.72
CA GLU A 65 3.52 -3.01 -21.79
C GLU A 65 4.71 -2.04 -21.83
N GLN A 66 4.44 -0.74 -21.70
CA GLN A 66 5.50 0.28 -21.69
C GLN A 66 6.42 0.10 -20.48
N TRP A 67 5.84 -0.19 -19.31
CA TRP A 67 6.58 -0.50 -18.10
C TRP A 67 7.45 -1.75 -18.27
N ALA A 68 6.88 -2.85 -18.76
CA ALA A 68 7.62 -4.09 -18.98
C ALA A 68 8.74 -3.92 -20.02
N ARG A 69 8.47 -3.18 -21.12
CA ARG A 69 9.53 -2.83 -22.09
C ARG A 69 10.65 -1.99 -21.46
N ALA A 70 10.33 -1.05 -20.57
CA ALA A 70 11.34 -0.27 -19.87
C ALA A 70 12.15 -1.15 -18.91
N VAL A 71 11.50 -2.05 -18.17
CA VAL A 71 12.17 -3.03 -17.28
C VAL A 71 13.17 -3.87 -18.08
N GLU A 72 12.74 -4.47 -19.18
CA GLU A 72 13.56 -5.31 -20.04
C GLU A 72 14.70 -4.51 -20.70
N ARG A 73 14.38 -3.38 -21.36
CA ARG A 73 15.34 -2.56 -22.10
C ARG A 73 16.45 -2.02 -21.23
N TYR A 74 16.10 -1.52 -20.06
CA TYR A 74 17.05 -0.86 -19.15
C TYR A 74 17.57 -1.80 -18.06
N GLN A 75 17.15 -3.07 -18.09
CA GLN A 75 17.55 -4.08 -17.11
C GLN A 75 17.34 -3.56 -15.68
N ILE A 76 16.13 -3.03 -15.43
CA ILE A 76 15.74 -2.46 -14.13
C ILE A 76 15.79 -3.55 -13.07
N ARG A 77 16.42 -3.25 -11.93
CA ARG A 77 16.53 -4.21 -10.82
C ARG A 77 15.54 -3.97 -9.71
N VAL A 78 15.15 -2.74 -9.48
CA VAL A 78 14.18 -2.33 -8.45
C VAL A 78 13.31 -1.22 -9.01
N CYS A 79 12.01 -1.35 -8.85
CA CYS A 79 11.06 -0.28 -9.13
C CYS A 79 9.95 -0.27 -8.06
N SER A 80 9.10 0.76 -8.11
CA SER A 80 7.94 0.86 -7.22
C SER A 80 6.66 0.73 -8.02
N LEU A 81 5.74 -0.10 -7.54
CA LEU A 81 4.38 -0.20 -8.06
C LEU A 81 3.39 -0.03 -6.91
N VAL A 82 2.34 0.76 -7.13
CA VAL A 82 1.22 0.81 -6.19
C VAL A 82 0.33 -0.43 -6.37
N PRO A 83 -0.48 -0.84 -5.38
CA PRO A 83 -1.30 -2.04 -5.47
C PRO A 83 -2.14 -2.16 -6.74
N THR A 84 -2.74 -1.06 -7.18
CA THR A 84 -3.49 -1.03 -8.45
C THR A 84 -2.64 -1.38 -9.68
N MET A 85 -1.40 -0.89 -9.75
CA MET A 85 -0.50 -1.23 -10.85
C MET A 85 -0.11 -2.72 -10.81
N ILE A 86 0.05 -3.29 -9.61
CA ILE A 86 0.30 -4.72 -9.41
C ILE A 86 -0.88 -5.54 -9.94
N ASN A 87 -2.11 -5.15 -9.64
CA ASN A 87 -3.31 -5.79 -10.16
C ASN A 87 -3.37 -5.69 -11.70
N MET A 88 -3.09 -4.52 -12.28
CA MET A 88 -3.04 -4.36 -13.74
C MET A 88 -2.01 -5.30 -14.41
N VAL A 89 -0.85 -5.51 -13.77
CA VAL A 89 0.15 -6.47 -14.27
C VAL A 89 -0.35 -7.90 -14.14
N LEU A 90 -1.01 -8.25 -13.03
CA LEU A 90 -1.61 -9.58 -12.83
C LEU A 90 -2.73 -9.87 -13.86
N ASP A 91 -3.54 -8.87 -14.19
CA ASP A 91 -4.65 -9.00 -15.14
C ASP A 91 -4.17 -9.06 -16.62
N SER A 92 -2.90 -8.74 -16.87
CA SER A 92 -2.34 -8.72 -18.23
C SER A 92 -1.80 -10.09 -18.67
N GLU A 93 -1.66 -10.24 -19.99
CA GLU A 93 -1.01 -11.41 -20.61
C GLU A 93 0.53 -11.34 -20.57
N LEU A 94 1.11 -10.52 -19.68
CA LEU A 94 2.56 -10.34 -19.60
C LEU A 94 3.26 -11.65 -19.26
N ALA A 95 4.23 -12.05 -20.09
CA ALA A 95 5.05 -13.21 -19.83
C ALA A 95 6.04 -12.97 -18.67
N ALA A 96 6.20 -13.95 -17.80
CA ALA A 96 7.05 -13.84 -16.60
C ALA A 96 8.51 -13.47 -16.94
N GLY A 97 9.07 -14.00 -18.04
CA GLY A 97 10.43 -13.70 -18.49
C GLY A 97 10.73 -12.23 -18.77
N LYS A 98 9.70 -11.40 -18.99
CA LYS A 98 9.88 -9.95 -19.16
C LYS A 98 10.35 -9.22 -17.90
N LEU A 99 10.22 -9.83 -16.74
CA LEU A 99 10.55 -9.25 -15.44
C LEU A 99 11.82 -9.86 -14.80
N GLU A 100 12.56 -10.73 -15.48
CA GLU A 100 13.72 -11.44 -14.95
C GLU A 100 14.84 -10.54 -14.39
N SER A 101 14.96 -9.31 -14.90
CA SER A 101 15.94 -8.36 -14.36
C SER A 101 15.59 -7.81 -12.99
N LEU A 102 14.33 -7.90 -12.57
CA LEU A 102 13.86 -7.37 -11.27
C LEU A 102 14.33 -8.27 -10.12
N LEU A 103 14.94 -7.65 -9.13
CA LEU A 103 15.24 -8.28 -7.83
C LEU A 103 14.05 -8.19 -6.87
N CYS A 104 13.33 -7.09 -6.94
CA CYS A 104 12.13 -6.87 -6.14
C CYS A 104 11.31 -5.70 -6.70
N ILE A 105 10.05 -5.64 -6.29
CA ILE A 105 9.16 -4.50 -6.45
C ILE A 105 8.84 -3.96 -5.06
N ARG A 106 8.94 -2.63 -4.89
CA ARG A 106 8.46 -1.96 -3.68
C ARG A 106 7.01 -1.57 -3.86
N SER A 107 6.20 -1.79 -2.84
CA SER A 107 4.79 -1.41 -2.89
C SER A 107 4.42 -0.60 -1.65
N GLY A 108 3.73 0.51 -1.86
CA GLY A 108 3.28 1.42 -0.81
C GLY A 108 2.15 2.30 -1.29
N THR A 109 1.86 3.36 -0.54
CA THR A 109 0.81 4.35 -0.78
C THR A 109 -0.62 3.89 -0.53
N ALA A 110 -0.89 2.59 -0.57
CA ALA A 110 -2.17 1.96 -0.24
C ALA A 110 -1.91 0.54 0.29
N PRO A 111 -2.86 -0.06 1.03
CA PRO A 111 -2.76 -1.46 1.45
C PRO A 111 -2.66 -2.40 0.24
N LEU A 112 -1.78 -3.38 0.32
CA LEU A 112 -1.66 -4.48 -0.64
C LEU A 112 -2.22 -5.74 0.00
N ALA A 113 -3.24 -6.34 -0.63
CA ALA A 113 -3.80 -7.61 -0.17
C ALA A 113 -2.73 -8.71 -0.22
N ALA A 114 -2.72 -9.57 0.80
CA ALA A 114 -1.77 -10.67 0.90
C ALA A 114 -1.87 -11.63 -0.28
N GLU A 115 -3.09 -11.90 -0.72
CA GLU A 115 -3.41 -12.76 -1.86
C GLU A 115 -2.85 -12.19 -3.17
N THR A 116 -3.00 -10.88 -3.40
CA THR A 116 -2.43 -10.17 -4.56
C THR A 116 -0.91 -10.24 -4.55
N GLN A 117 -0.28 -9.99 -3.39
CA GLN A 117 1.16 -10.12 -3.24
C GLN A 117 1.63 -11.52 -3.61
N GLN A 118 1.02 -12.54 -3.03
CA GLN A 118 1.38 -13.94 -3.26
C GLN A 118 1.12 -14.37 -4.72
N ALA A 119 0.02 -13.93 -5.33
CA ALA A 119 -0.30 -14.24 -6.72
C ALA A 119 0.77 -13.68 -7.66
N PHE A 120 1.20 -12.43 -7.43
CA PHE A 120 2.26 -11.80 -8.21
C PHE A 120 3.60 -12.53 -8.04
N GLU A 121 3.99 -12.80 -6.80
CA GLU A 121 5.25 -13.51 -6.51
C GLU A 121 5.27 -14.92 -7.10
N ARG A 122 4.14 -15.65 -7.06
CA ARG A 122 4.04 -16.97 -7.70
C ARG A 122 4.14 -16.90 -9.23
N ARG A 123 3.50 -15.91 -9.86
CA ARG A 123 3.47 -15.80 -11.32
C ARG A 123 4.80 -15.34 -11.91
N PHE A 124 5.43 -14.36 -11.30
CA PHE A 124 6.61 -13.68 -11.86
C PHE A 124 7.94 -14.04 -11.19
N GLY A 125 7.91 -14.71 -10.04
CA GLY A 125 9.11 -15.03 -9.26
C GLY A 125 9.81 -13.80 -8.64
N VAL A 126 9.16 -12.63 -8.68
CA VAL A 126 9.72 -11.36 -8.21
C VAL A 126 9.07 -11.01 -6.87
N PRO A 127 9.85 -10.90 -5.77
CA PRO A 127 9.32 -10.55 -4.47
C PRO A 127 8.79 -9.12 -4.43
N ILE A 128 7.65 -8.92 -3.77
CA ILE A 128 7.12 -7.61 -3.43
C ILE A 128 7.54 -7.27 -2.01
N LEU A 129 8.03 -6.05 -1.83
CA LEU A 129 8.45 -5.49 -0.55
C LEU A 129 7.49 -4.36 -0.15
N PRO A 130 6.45 -4.64 0.65
CA PRO A 130 5.57 -3.61 1.18
C PRO A 130 6.34 -2.57 2.00
N THR A 131 5.87 -1.32 1.92
CA THR A 131 6.40 -0.19 2.69
C THR A 131 5.25 0.68 3.20
N TYR A 132 5.43 1.26 4.37
CA TYR A 132 4.51 2.24 4.94
C TYR A 132 5.20 3.57 5.14
N GLY A 133 4.47 4.64 4.86
CA GLY A 133 4.91 6.01 5.05
C GLY A 133 3.85 7.00 4.59
N ALA A 134 4.08 8.27 4.88
CA ALA A 134 3.19 9.36 4.54
C ALA A 134 3.99 10.61 4.15
N THR A 135 3.30 11.61 3.63
CA THR A 135 3.91 12.90 3.27
C THR A 135 4.49 13.59 4.49
N GLU A 136 3.81 13.48 5.62
CA GLU A 136 4.19 14.04 6.92
C GLU A 136 5.54 13.49 7.43
N PHE A 137 5.90 12.31 6.98
CA PHE A 137 7.17 11.64 7.33
C PHE A 137 8.26 11.82 6.27
N ALA A 138 8.03 12.67 5.26
CA ALA A 138 8.92 12.83 4.10
C ALA A 138 9.22 11.50 3.37
N GLY A 139 8.33 10.53 3.43
CA GLY A 139 8.45 9.24 2.75
C GLY A 139 8.16 8.03 3.63
N ALA A 140 8.84 6.92 3.35
CA ALA A 140 8.63 5.67 4.06
C ALA A 140 9.35 5.65 5.42
N VAL A 141 8.67 5.14 6.45
CA VAL A 141 9.17 4.99 7.83
C VAL A 141 9.36 3.55 8.24
N CYS A 142 8.66 2.63 7.60
CA CYS A 142 8.92 1.20 7.78
C CYS A 142 8.73 0.44 6.47
N GLY A 143 9.27 -0.77 6.41
CA GLY A 143 9.14 -1.59 5.22
C GLY A 143 9.92 -2.90 5.28
N TRP A 144 9.75 -3.66 4.21
CA TRP A 144 10.50 -4.88 3.97
C TRP A 144 11.82 -4.59 3.27
N THR A 145 12.82 -5.41 3.57
CA THR A 145 14.08 -5.52 2.85
C THR A 145 14.22 -6.93 2.27
N LEU A 146 15.10 -7.13 1.29
CA LEU A 146 15.35 -8.47 0.75
C LEU A 146 15.82 -9.48 1.80
N PRO A 147 16.72 -9.14 2.75
CA PRO A 147 17.05 -10.03 3.85
C PRO A 147 15.85 -10.41 4.72
N LEU A 148 15.03 -9.43 5.14
CA LEU A 148 13.80 -9.70 5.91
C LEU A 148 12.83 -10.58 5.13
N LYS A 149 12.68 -10.34 3.80
CA LYS A 149 11.81 -11.15 2.95
C LYS A 149 12.28 -12.60 2.86
N LYS A 150 13.59 -12.82 2.79
CA LYS A 150 14.17 -14.17 2.79
C LYS A 150 13.93 -14.91 4.09
N GLU A 151 14.04 -14.23 5.23
CA GLU A 151 13.94 -14.83 6.56
C GLU A 151 12.49 -15.01 7.01
N PHE A 152 11.65 -13.97 6.84
CA PHE A 152 10.30 -13.91 7.42
C PHE A 152 9.18 -13.91 6.37
N GLY A 153 9.50 -13.94 5.07
CA GLY A 153 8.51 -13.71 4.01
C GLY A 153 7.34 -14.68 4.00
N ALA A 154 7.51 -15.89 4.49
CA ALA A 154 6.43 -16.88 4.58
C ALA A 154 5.56 -16.69 5.84
N SER A 155 6.14 -16.26 6.96
CA SER A 155 5.46 -16.18 8.27
C SER A 155 4.79 -14.82 8.53
N LYS A 156 5.23 -13.74 7.85
CA LYS A 156 4.79 -12.36 8.12
C LYS A 156 4.08 -11.71 6.91
N VAL A 157 3.40 -12.52 6.08
CA VAL A 157 2.61 -12.02 4.94
C VAL A 157 1.49 -11.11 5.43
N GLY A 158 1.32 -9.94 4.78
CA GLY A 158 0.34 -8.91 5.19
C GLY A 158 0.91 -7.83 6.10
N SER A 159 2.11 -8.03 6.67
CA SER A 159 2.84 -6.98 7.38
C SER A 159 3.42 -5.95 6.40
N VAL A 160 3.51 -4.69 6.83
CA VAL A 160 4.22 -3.64 6.10
C VAL A 160 5.72 -3.56 6.44
N GLY A 161 6.25 -4.56 7.16
CA GLY A 161 7.67 -4.66 7.50
C GLY A 161 8.02 -4.11 8.87
N ARG A 162 9.29 -3.78 9.08
CA ARG A 162 9.85 -3.22 10.31
C ARG A 162 10.22 -1.75 10.14
N ALA A 163 10.34 -1.03 11.26
CA ALA A 163 10.88 0.33 11.28
C ALA A 163 12.26 0.38 10.61
N TYR A 164 12.51 1.46 9.87
CA TYR A 164 13.84 1.70 9.32
C TYR A 164 14.78 2.26 10.37
N GLU A 165 16.08 2.19 10.11
CA GLU A 165 17.11 2.76 11.00
C GLU A 165 16.82 4.25 11.23
N GLY A 166 16.80 4.65 12.52
CA GLY A 166 16.50 6.02 12.93
C GLY A 166 15.03 6.39 12.95
N VAL A 167 14.15 5.39 12.86
CA VAL A 167 12.70 5.51 13.05
C VAL A 167 12.29 4.73 14.27
N ASP A 168 11.54 5.35 15.16
CA ASP A 168 10.88 4.71 16.29
C ASP A 168 9.38 4.63 16.01
N LEU A 169 8.79 3.49 16.28
CA LEU A 169 7.35 3.23 16.16
C LEU A 169 6.82 2.73 17.48
N ARG A 170 5.64 3.19 17.86
CA ARG A 170 4.87 2.66 18.99
C ARG A 170 3.39 2.68 18.68
N VAL A 171 2.65 1.86 19.38
CA VAL A 171 1.18 1.83 19.32
C VAL A 171 0.64 2.38 20.63
N VAL A 172 -0.35 3.26 20.52
CA VAL A 172 -0.88 4.01 21.66
C VAL A 172 -2.40 3.80 21.71
N ASP A 173 -2.91 3.60 22.92
CA ASP A 173 -4.35 3.57 23.15
C ASP A 173 -4.98 4.92 22.82
N ARG A 174 -6.07 4.90 22.06
CA ARG A 174 -6.69 6.11 21.54
C ARG A 174 -7.32 7.00 22.62
N GLU A 175 -7.80 6.38 23.70
CA GLU A 175 -8.57 7.09 24.75
C GLU A 175 -7.66 7.57 25.87
N THR A 176 -6.75 6.72 26.29
CA THR A 176 -5.89 7.01 27.44
C THR A 176 -4.55 7.65 27.05
N GLY A 177 -4.12 7.50 25.80
CA GLY A 177 -2.81 7.93 25.35
C GLY A 177 -1.65 7.06 25.85
N ALA A 178 -1.94 5.96 26.56
CA ALA A 178 -0.93 5.03 27.05
C ALA A 178 -0.33 4.19 25.92
N GLU A 179 0.97 3.91 26.00
CA GLU A 179 1.62 2.99 25.08
C GLU A 179 1.12 1.56 25.34
N LEU A 180 0.71 0.89 24.27
CA LEU A 180 0.18 -0.48 24.31
C LEU A 180 1.30 -1.51 24.24
N ALA A 181 1.02 -2.71 24.76
CA ALA A 181 1.92 -3.84 24.65
C ALA A 181 1.99 -4.37 23.21
N GLN A 182 2.99 -5.21 22.93
CA GLN A 182 3.09 -5.93 21.67
C GLN A 182 1.81 -6.72 21.37
N GLU A 183 1.47 -6.86 20.09
CA GLU A 183 0.25 -7.52 19.58
C GLU A 183 -1.06 -6.76 19.86
N GLU A 184 -1.07 -5.72 20.68
CA GLU A 184 -2.27 -4.89 20.88
C GLU A 184 -2.44 -3.89 19.76
N THR A 185 -3.71 -3.65 19.36
CA THR A 185 -4.06 -2.73 18.28
C THR A 185 -4.44 -1.36 18.83
N GLY A 186 -3.82 -0.31 18.33
CA GLY A 186 -4.10 1.07 18.67
C GLY A 186 -3.63 2.04 17.59
N ILE A 187 -3.48 3.31 17.93
CA ILE A 187 -3.00 4.35 17.00
C ILE A 187 -1.48 4.24 16.86
N LEU A 188 -1.02 4.16 15.61
CA LEU A 188 0.40 4.19 15.31
C LEU A 188 0.97 5.58 15.55
N HIS A 189 2.01 5.68 16.34
CA HIS A 189 2.83 6.87 16.51
C HIS A 189 4.19 6.64 15.89
N VAL A 190 4.69 7.68 15.22
CA VAL A 190 5.97 7.66 14.49
C VAL A 190 6.86 8.76 15.03
N ARG A 191 8.13 8.45 15.24
CA ARG A 191 9.19 9.43 15.50
C ARG A 191 10.36 9.15 14.56
N SER A 192 10.83 10.17 13.86
CA SER A 192 11.97 10.03 12.95
C SER A 192 12.68 11.35 12.74
N ARG A 193 14.00 11.31 12.65
CA ARG A 193 14.84 12.50 12.35
C ARG A 193 14.62 13.08 10.95
N GLN A 194 13.91 12.40 10.07
CA GLN A 194 13.59 12.93 8.73
C GLN A 194 12.36 13.84 8.73
N MET A 195 11.60 13.90 9.83
CA MET A 195 10.41 14.74 9.94
C MET A 195 10.78 16.21 10.15
N LEU A 196 9.95 17.11 9.61
CA LEU A 196 10.21 18.56 9.69
C LEU A 196 9.96 19.14 11.09
N GLU A 197 9.12 18.49 11.89
CA GLU A 197 8.68 18.98 13.21
C GLU A 197 9.61 18.56 14.38
N GLY A 198 10.83 18.13 14.10
CA GLY A 198 11.83 17.80 15.12
C GLY A 198 11.69 16.39 15.69
N ASP A 199 12.23 16.16 16.91
CA ASP A 199 12.34 14.84 17.54
C ASP A 199 11.04 14.35 18.25
N GLY A 200 9.90 15.00 17.99
CA GLY A 200 8.61 14.67 18.59
C GLY A 200 7.95 13.41 17.98
N TRP A 201 7.01 12.83 18.74
CA TRP A 201 6.13 11.80 18.23
C TRP A 201 5.00 12.42 17.42
N ILE A 202 4.78 11.94 16.21
CA ILE A 202 3.59 12.27 15.40
C ILE A 202 2.56 11.14 15.58
N ALA A 203 1.38 11.49 16.08
CA ALA A 203 0.23 10.60 16.08
C ALA A 203 -0.34 10.50 14.67
N THR A 204 -0.42 9.30 14.12
CA THR A 204 -1.12 9.05 12.86
C THR A 204 -2.61 8.85 13.11
N THR A 205 -3.38 8.65 12.05
CA THR A 205 -4.75 8.13 12.15
C THR A 205 -4.82 6.63 11.84
N ASP A 206 -3.67 6.00 11.59
CA ASP A 206 -3.62 4.59 11.21
C ASP A 206 -3.68 3.69 12.45
N LEU A 207 -4.55 2.69 12.39
CA LEU A 207 -4.62 1.61 13.36
C LEU A 207 -3.58 0.56 13.03
N ALA A 208 -2.76 0.22 14.01
CA ALA A 208 -1.69 -0.75 13.84
C ALA A 208 -1.49 -1.61 15.09
N ARG A 209 -0.84 -2.74 14.91
CA ARG A 209 -0.17 -3.50 15.96
C ARG A 209 1.28 -3.77 15.57
N ILE A 210 2.14 -3.94 16.55
CA ILE A 210 3.54 -4.31 16.38
C ILE A 210 3.75 -5.65 17.06
N ASP A 211 4.24 -6.65 16.33
CA ASP A 211 4.47 -7.97 16.89
C ASP A 211 5.82 -8.08 17.65
N ALA A 212 6.06 -9.24 18.27
CA ALA A 212 7.24 -9.48 19.07
C ALA A 212 8.57 -9.35 18.30
N GLU A 213 8.55 -9.57 16.99
CA GLU A 213 9.71 -9.39 16.12
C GLU A 213 9.79 -7.98 15.51
N GLY A 214 8.90 -7.06 15.91
CA GLY A 214 8.87 -5.66 15.46
C GLY A 214 8.23 -5.44 14.08
N PHE A 215 7.51 -6.42 13.54
CA PHE A 215 6.73 -6.22 12.30
C PHE A 215 5.47 -5.44 12.58
N VAL A 216 5.16 -4.50 11.68
CA VAL A 216 3.99 -3.62 11.76
C VAL A 216 2.87 -4.18 10.89
N TRP A 217 1.68 -4.25 11.45
CA TRP A 217 0.47 -4.69 10.81
C TRP A 217 -0.55 -3.55 10.84
N LEU A 218 -1.02 -3.11 9.68
CA LEU A 218 -2.01 -2.05 9.57
C LEU A 218 -3.41 -2.65 9.45
N SER A 219 -4.34 -2.19 10.29
CA SER A 219 -5.75 -2.62 10.27
C SER A 219 -6.68 -1.62 9.57
N GLY A 220 -6.20 -0.40 9.29
CA GLY A 220 -6.99 0.65 8.65
C GLY A 220 -6.79 2.01 9.31
N ARG A 221 -7.78 2.89 9.19
CA ARG A 221 -7.70 4.25 9.75
C ARG A 221 -8.81 4.51 10.75
N ALA A 222 -8.44 5.08 11.88
CA ALA A 222 -9.38 5.43 12.95
C ALA A 222 -10.33 6.58 12.56
N ASP A 223 -9.89 7.50 11.69
CA ASP A 223 -10.70 8.64 11.22
C ASP A 223 -11.70 8.25 10.13
N THR A 224 -11.54 7.08 9.49
CA THR A 224 -12.50 6.53 8.53
C THR A 224 -13.43 5.48 9.13
N ALA A 225 -13.28 5.17 10.42
CA ALA A 225 -14.16 4.21 11.11
C ALA A 225 -15.62 4.65 11.02
N ILE A 226 -16.50 3.72 10.67
CA ILE A 226 -17.94 3.92 10.53
C ILE A 226 -18.60 3.64 11.88
N ASN A 227 -19.28 4.63 12.46
CA ASN A 227 -19.96 4.48 13.74
C ASN A 227 -21.42 4.05 13.53
N ARG A 228 -21.67 2.76 13.53
CA ARG A 228 -23.01 2.18 13.32
C ARG A 228 -23.65 1.77 14.63
N GLY A 229 -24.54 2.59 15.15
CA GLY A 229 -25.31 2.27 16.38
C GLY A 229 -24.41 1.97 17.58
N GLY A 230 -23.28 2.65 17.72
CA GLY A 230 -22.30 2.44 18.78
C GLY A 230 -21.18 1.44 18.45
N PHE A 231 -21.28 0.68 17.35
CA PHE A 231 -20.22 -0.18 16.88
C PHE A 231 -19.28 0.56 15.93
N LYS A 232 -17.97 0.46 16.17
CA LYS A 232 -16.94 0.97 15.25
C LYS A 232 -16.62 -0.10 14.21
N ILE A 233 -16.84 0.23 12.93
CA ILE A 233 -16.55 -0.64 11.78
C ILE A 233 -15.35 -0.05 11.05
N ILE A 234 -14.33 -0.84 10.85
CA ILE A 234 -13.16 -0.45 10.04
C ILE A 234 -13.43 -0.81 8.58
N PRO A 235 -13.54 0.17 7.66
CA PRO A 235 -13.91 -0.08 6.26
C PRO A 235 -13.03 -1.09 5.54
N THR A 236 -11.73 -1.07 5.81
CA THR A 236 -10.76 -1.99 5.19
C THR A 236 -10.96 -3.43 5.61
N GLU A 237 -11.41 -3.70 6.84
CA GLU A 237 -11.74 -5.05 7.30
C GLU A 237 -12.98 -5.60 6.56
N VAL A 238 -13.98 -4.73 6.35
CA VAL A 238 -15.18 -5.11 5.59
C VAL A 238 -14.84 -5.34 4.12
N ALA A 239 -13.98 -4.52 3.52
CA ALA A 239 -13.52 -4.68 2.15
C ALA A 239 -12.75 -6.00 1.99
N ALA A 240 -11.79 -6.29 2.86
CA ALA A 240 -11.01 -7.53 2.84
C ALA A 240 -11.88 -8.80 2.98
N MET A 241 -12.94 -8.75 3.80
CA MET A 241 -13.89 -9.87 3.87
C MET A 241 -14.67 -10.06 2.57
N ARG A 242 -15.01 -8.96 1.87
CA ARG A 242 -15.68 -9.01 0.57
C ARG A 242 -14.80 -9.59 -0.52
N GLU A 243 -13.52 -9.27 -0.51
CA GLU A 243 -12.53 -9.78 -1.46
C GLU A 243 -12.25 -11.29 -1.33
N ARG A 244 -12.77 -11.94 -0.27
CA ARG A 244 -12.79 -13.40 -0.15
C ARG A 244 -13.85 -14.09 -1.03
N HIS A 245 -14.77 -13.32 -1.61
CA HIS A 245 -15.70 -13.86 -2.59
C HIS A 245 -14.99 -14.04 -3.93
N GLU A 246 -15.04 -15.22 -4.52
CA GLU A 246 -14.28 -15.62 -5.72
C GLU A 246 -14.46 -14.67 -6.92
N GLU A 247 -15.66 -14.10 -7.06
CA GLU A 247 -15.98 -13.18 -8.15
C GLU A 247 -15.70 -11.71 -7.82
N VAL A 248 -15.29 -11.37 -6.59
CA VAL A 248 -14.96 -10.00 -6.21
C VAL A 248 -13.48 -9.74 -6.44
N LYS A 249 -13.20 -8.85 -7.38
CA LYS A 249 -11.84 -8.41 -7.71
C LYS A 249 -11.30 -7.39 -6.71
N GLU A 250 -12.11 -6.39 -6.40
CA GLU A 250 -11.74 -5.31 -5.47
C GLU A 250 -13.01 -4.70 -4.85
N ALA A 251 -12.93 -4.26 -3.60
CA ALA A 251 -14.03 -3.61 -2.91
C ALA A 251 -13.57 -2.36 -2.18
N CYS A 252 -14.42 -1.34 -2.15
CA CYS A 252 -14.24 -0.15 -1.33
C CYS A 252 -15.47 0.07 -0.48
N VAL A 253 -15.28 0.17 0.84
CA VAL A 253 -16.33 0.40 1.81
C VAL A 253 -16.19 1.80 2.38
N VAL A 254 -17.31 2.52 2.47
CA VAL A 254 -17.38 3.87 3.05
C VAL A 254 -18.58 4.02 3.96
N GLY A 255 -18.49 4.95 4.91
CA GLY A 255 -19.63 5.34 5.76
C GLY A 255 -20.55 6.31 5.03
N MET A 256 -21.86 6.09 5.18
CA MET A 256 -22.90 7.04 4.82
C MET A 256 -23.71 7.37 6.07
N ASP A 257 -24.17 8.61 6.16
CA ASP A 257 -25.02 9.06 7.27
C ASP A 257 -26.36 8.33 7.28
N ASP A 258 -26.81 7.91 8.46
CA ASP A 258 -28.07 7.24 8.70
C ASP A 258 -28.75 7.87 9.92
N SER A 259 -30.01 8.25 9.76
CA SER A 259 -30.75 9.00 10.79
C SER A 259 -30.97 8.21 12.09
N ARG A 260 -30.93 6.89 12.06
CA ARG A 260 -31.18 6.01 13.20
C ARG A 260 -29.88 5.46 13.82
N LEU A 261 -28.90 5.13 12.98
CA LEU A 261 -27.69 4.42 13.40
C LEU A 261 -26.45 5.34 13.42
N GLY A 262 -26.61 6.62 13.10
CA GLY A 262 -25.50 7.56 12.93
C GLY A 262 -24.83 7.38 11.58
N GLN A 263 -24.18 6.24 11.36
CA GLN A 263 -23.62 5.86 10.07
C GLN A 263 -23.90 4.40 9.73
N VAL A 264 -23.87 4.10 8.43
CA VAL A 264 -23.98 2.72 7.91
C VAL A 264 -22.93 2.47 6.84
N PRO A 265 -22.37 1.25 6.74
CA PRO A 265 -21.45 0.89 5.67
C PRO A 265 -22.20 0.72 4.35
N VAL A 266 -21.62 1.26 3.27
CA VAL A 266 -21.99 0.97 1.88
C VAL A 266 -20.73 0.54 1.12
N ALA A 267 -20.88 -0.28 0.08
CA ALA A 267 -19.74 -0.83 -0.64
C ALA A 267 -19.87 -0.61 -2.16
N ALA A 268 -18.81 -0.15 -2.80
CA ALA A 268 -18.63 -0.30 -4.24
C ALA A 268 -17.77 -1.54 -4.50
N VAL A 269 -18.16 -2.38 -5.44
CA VAL A 269 -17.54 -3.67 -5.74
C VAL A 269 -17.25 -3.77 -7.23
N GLN A 270 -16.03 -4.10 -7.57
CA GLN A 270 -15.62 -4.49 -8.92
C GLN A 270 -15.55 -6.02 -8.99
N LEU A 271 -16.18 -6.61 -10.02
CA LEU A 271 -16.20 -8.06 -10.21
C LEU A 271 -15.18 -8.51 -11.25
N THR A 272 -14.66 -9.72 -11.08
CA THR A 272 -13.67 -10.31 -12.01
C THR A 272 -14.28 -10.54 -13.40
N GLY A 273 -15.54 -10.97 -13.49
CA GLY A 273 -16.27 -11.22 -14.74
C GLY A 273 -17.05 -10.01 -15.28
N GLY A 274 -16.89 -8.83 -14.66
CA GLY A 274 -17.62 -7.60 -15.00
C GLY A 274 -18.96 -7.44 -14.26
N PRO A 275 -19.63 -6.30 -14.39
CA PRO A 275 -20.72 -5.88 -13.50
C PRO A 275 -22.03 -6.66 -13.65
N LYS A 276 -22.14 -7.56 -14.62
CA LYS A 276 -23.35 -8.36 -14.87
C LYS A 276 -23.31 -9.78 -14.30
N THR A 277 -22.20 -10.21 -13.70
CA THR A 277 -22.05 -11.59 -13.21
C THR A 277 -22.77 -11.83 -11.89
N LEU A 278 -22.82 -10.82 -11.01
CA LEU A 278 -23.52 -10.90 -9.72
C LEU A 278 -24.37 -9.65 -9.47
N SER A 279 -25.52 -9.87 -8.81
CA SER A 279 -26.40 -8.79 -8.38
C SER A 279 -26.01 -8.24 -6.99
N GLU A 280 -26.50 -7.05 -6.65
CA GLU A 280 -26.42 -6.51 -5.29
C GLU A 280 -27.01 -7.48 -4.26
N GLU A 281 -28.15 -8.10 -4.59
CA GLU A 281 -28.86 -9.03 -3.70
C GLU A 281 -28.01 -10.26 -3.39
N SER A 282 -27.39 -10.88 -4.41
CA SER A 282 -26.50 -12.03 -4.25
C SER A 282 -25.30 -11.70 -3.38
N LEU A 283 -24.67 -10.56 -3.62
CA LEU A 283 -23.54 -10.08 -2.82
C LEU A 283 -23.95 -9.78 -1.37
N ARG A 284 -25.14 -9.24 -1.13
CA ARG A 284 -25.65 -9.00 0.21
C ARG A 284 -26.04 -10.30 0.93
N ALA A 285 -26.62 -11.27 0.22
CA ALA A 285 -26.91 -12.56 0.78
C ALA A 285 -25.64 -13.27 1.24
N TRP A 286 -24.62 -13.33 0.38
CA TRP A 286 -23.31 -13.85 0.74
C TRP A 286 -22.72 -13.13 1.96
N ALA A 287 -22.81 -11.80 2.02
CA ALA A 287 -22.29 -11.03 3.15
C ALA A 287 -23.01 -11.38 4.46
N LYS A 288 -24.32 -11.59 4.44
CA LYS A 288 -25.09 -12.00 5.63
C LYS A 288 -24.67 -13.35 6.18
N GLU A 289 -24.25 -14.27 5.31
CA GLU A 289 -23.82 -15.61 5.69
C GLU A 289 -22.37 -15.64 6.21
N ASN A 290 -21.51 -14.74 5.69
CA ASN A 290 -20.07 -14.77 5.93
C ASN A 290 -19.56 -13.63 6.82
N MET A 291 -20.41 -12.69 7.23
CA MET A 291 -20.04 -11.51 8.01
C MET A 291 -20.99 -11.29 9.18
N THR A 292 -20.45 -10.74 10.26
CA THR A 292 -21.29 -10.27 11.37
C THR A 292 -22.28 -9.20 10.90
N SER A 293 -23.51 -9.25 11.35
CA SER A 293 -24.65 -8.48 10.83
C SER A 293 -24.41 -6.95 10.75
N TYR A 294 -23.67 -6.37 11.71
CA TYR A 294 -23.35 -4.94 11.68
C TYR A 294 -22.26 -4.57 10.67
N PHE A 295 -21.46 -5.52 10.18
CA PHE A 295 -20.50 -5.31 9.09
C PHE A 295 -21.15 -5.36 7.69
N VAL A 296 -22.32 -5.98 7.58
CA VAL A 296 -23.00 -6.12 6.28
C VAL A 296 -23.35 -4.76 5.71
N PRO A 297 -22.83 -4.38 4.51
CA PRO A 297 -23.19 -3.14 3.86
C PRO A 297 -24.69 -3.07 3.58
N VAL A 298 -25.30 -1.91 3.84
CA VAL A 298 -26.74 -1.70 3.60
C VAL A 298 -27.06 -1.56 2.12
N ARG A 299 -26.12 -1.08 1.31
CA ARG A 299 -26.19 -0.97 -0.15
C ARG A 299 -24.85 -1.42 -0.76
N ILE A 300 -24.91 -2.01 -1.95
CA ILE A 300 -23.72 -2.40 -2.72
C ILE A 300 -23.90 -1.94 -4.15
N ALA A 301 -22.99 -1.11 -4.64
CA ALA A 301 -22.91 -0.75 -6.04
C ALA A 301 -21.90 -1.64 -6.75
N VAL A 302 -22.35 -2.41 -7.75
CA VAL A 302 -21.46 -3.14 -8.65
C VAL A 302 -21.03 -2.17 -9.75
N VAL A 303 -19.72 -1.98 -9.90
CA VAL A 303 -19.14 -1.03 -10.85
C VAL A 303 -18.19 -1.75 -11.82
N GLU A 304 -18.02 -1.17 -13.01
CA GLU A 304 -17.03 -1.68 -13.97
C GLU A 304 -15.61 -1.47 -13.46
N ASP A 305 -15.33 -0.25 -12.99
CA ASP A 305 -14.07 0.11 -12.35
C ASP A 305 -14.32 0.96 -11.10
N LEU A 306 -13.53 0.74 -10.05
CA LEU A 306 -13.57 1.61 -8.88
C LEU A 306 -12.97 2.99 -9.23
N PRO A 307 -13.63 4.10 -8.84
CA PRO A 307 -13.13 5.44 -9.10
C PRO A 307 -11.79 5.67 -8.39
N ARG A 308 -10.84 6.31 -9.08
CA ARG A 308 -9.47 6.47 -8.60
C ARG A 308 -9.01 7.92 -8.62
N THR A 309 -8.16 8.23 -7.65
CA THR A 309 -7.41 9.49 -7.62
C THR A 309 -6.29 9.48 -8.68
N PRO A 310 -5.67 10.64 -9.00
CA PRO A 310 -4.49 10.67 -9.89
C PRO A 310 -3.32 9.79 -9.41
N SER A 311 -3.21 9.53 -8.10
CA SER A 311 -2.21 8.61 -7.52
C SER A 311 -2.62 7.13 -7.59
N MET A 312 -3.68 6.79 -8.33
CA MET A 312 -4.21 5.44 -8.52
C MET A 312 -4.81 4.78 -7.26
N LYS A 313 -5.04 5.55 -6.19
CA LYS A 313 -5.80 5.08 -5.02
C LYS A 313 -7.30 5.13 -5.30
N VAL A 314 -8.07 4.20 -4.71
CA VAL A 314 -9.54 4.29 -4.77
C VAL A 314 -10.01 5.58 -4.09
N SER A 315 -10.85 6.35 -4.79
CA SER A 315 -11.41 7.59 -4.29
C SER A 315 -12.64 7.32 -3.44
N GLN A 316 -12.49 7.34 -2.12
CA GLN A 316 -13.62 7.15 -1.20
C GLN A 316 -14.73 8.19 -1.38
N GLU A 317 -14.36 9.43 -1.74
CA GLU A 317 -15.36 10.49 -1.97
C GLU A 317 -16.20 10.21 -3.22
N GLU A 318 -15.58 9.76 -4.32
CA GLU A 318 -16.33 9.36 -5.52
C GLU A 318 -17.18 8.12 -5.24
N VAL A 319 -16.68 7.17 -4.43
CA VAL A 319 -17.50 6.02 -3.99
C VAL A 319 -18.71 6.50 -3.19
N ARG A 320 -18.57 7.46 -2.25
CA ARG A 320 -19.72 8.02 -1.53
C ARG A 320 -20.75 8.65 -2.48
N ARG A 321 -20.29 9.31 -3.55
CA ARG A 321 -21.19 9.93 -4.55
C ARG A 321 -22.10 8.92 -5.24
N LEU A 322 -21.67 7.67 -5.43
CA LEU A 322 -22.50 6.61 -6.01
C LEU A 322 -23.77 6.33 -5.17
N PHE A 323 -23.77 6.72 -3.89
CA PHE A 323 -24.85 6.42 -2.95
C PHE A 323 -25.65 7.67 -2.50
N ARG A 324 -25.27 8.87 -2.94
CA ARG A 324 -25.95 10.13 -2.64
C ARG A 324 -27.14 10.43 -3.56
N ALA A 325 -27.40 9.57 -4.54
CA ALA A 325 -28.51 9.71 -5.47
C ALA A 325 -29.79 9.04 -4.95
#